data_90460aa0921c7ce26c893103a3a8418d
#
_entry.id   90460aa0921c7ce26c893103a3a8418d
#
_cell.length_a   1.000
_cell.length_b   1.000
_cell.length_c   1.000
_cell.angle_alpha   90.00
_cell.angle_beta   90.00
_cell.angle_gamma   90.00
#
_symmetry.space_group_name_H-M   'P 1'
#
loop_
_entity.id
_entity.type
_entity.pdbx_description
1 polymer ?
#
loop_
_entity_poly.entity_id
_entity_poly.type
_entity_poly.pdbx_seq_one_letter_code
_entity_poly.pdbx_strand_id
1 'polypeptide(L)'
;MSRRLSRNVSHLGRHYGGRNLQYRGGVSIVLVHGRCLTGAVWDLVAEGLRGRGRRVEVVELHRGSLLADTAAVQEVVDLLEEPVVVCGWSYGGMVITGLAVGPSSHLVYLCALMPAEGESAIELGSRHPGGLAALVDTDEAGDLVLRGDQLDEILWPDVGSETAAAARTKLRSQAMQSFREAPPRVAWRQTPSTYVVGRRDRAFHRHLVDEMASRAATVIEWDTSHSPLLSRPDLVVDLLARTDAGLA
;
A
#
# COMPACT_ATOMS: atom_id res chain seq x y z
N MET A 1 32.88 27.11 -17.92
CA MET A 1 33.48 26.14 -16.97
C MET A 1 32.41 25.71 -15.99
N SER A 2 31.72 24.61 -16.30
CA SER A 2 30.60 24.08 -15.52
C SER A 2 31.11 22.88 -14.72
N ARG A 3 31.16 23.00 -13.39
CA ARG A 3 31.50 21.89 -12.49
C ARG A 3 30.26 21.04 -12.23
N ARG A 4 30.21 19.83 -12.77
CA ARG A 4 29.28 18.78 -12.39
C ARG A 4 29.63 18.35 -10.97
N LEU A 5 28.70 18.55 -10.04
CA LEU A 5 28.71 17.95 -8.72
C LEU A 5 28.23 16.50 -8.84
N SER A 6 29.17 15.56 -8.78
CA SER A 6 28.87 14.16 -8.58
C SER A 6 28.36 13.94 -7.15
N ARG A 7 27.07 13.71 -6.97
CA ARG A 7 26.53 13.26 -5.68
C ARG A 7 26.77 11.76 -5.54
N ASN A 8 27.57 11.41 -4.54
CA ASN A 8 27.81 10.06 -4.08
C ASN A 8 26.50 9.45 -3.54
N VAL A 9 25.91 8.49 -4.27
CA VAL A 9 24.76 7.69 -3.82
C VAL A 9 25.32 6.34 -3.32
N SER A 10 25.90 6.32 -2.12
CA SER A 10 26.51 5.12 -1.54
C SER A 10 25.86 4.67 -0.22
N HIS A 11 24.54 4.79 -0.05
CA HIS A 11 23.88 4.32 1.18
C HIS A 11 22.58 3.52 0.99
N LEU A 12 22.23 3.05 -0.20
CA LEU A 12 21.08 2.15 -0.42
C LEU A 12 21.46 0.68 -0.70
N GLY A 13 22.68 0.28 -0.34
CA GLY A 13 23.15 -1.09 -0.48
C GLY A 13 23.29 -1.80 0.86
N ARG A 14 22.21 -2.24 1.49
CA ARG A 14 22.30 -3.24 2.56
C ARG A 14 21.40 -4.44 2.29
N HIS A 15 22.09 -5.56 1.96
CA HIS A 15 21.75 -6.95 2.17
C HIS A 15 20.48 -7.52 1.55
N TYR A 16 20.55 -7.89 0.27
CA TYR A 16 19.91 -9.12 -0.18
C TYR A 16 20.95 -9.92 -0.97
N GLY A 17 21.13 -11.19 -0.56
CA GLY A 17 22.15 -12.11 -1.05
C GLY A 17 22.18 -12.24 -2.57
N GLY A 18 23.38 -12.20 -3.13
CA GLY A 18 23.67 -12.21 -4.55
C GLY A 18 23.05 -13.39 -5.30
N ARG A 19 21.97 -13.11 -6.04
CA ARG A 19 21.68 -13.73 -7.32
C ARG A 19 21.44 -12.60 -8.29
N ASN A 20 22.27 -12.53 -9.35
CA ASN A 20 21.98 -11.74 -10.53
C ASN A 20 20.72 -12.28 -11.20
N LEU A 21 19.54 -11.93 -10.69
CA LEU A 21 18.29 -12.07 -11.41
C LEU A 21 18.36 -11.04 -12.54
N GLN A 22 18.57 -11.50 -13.77
CA GLN A 22 18.39 -10.67 -14.96
C GLN A 22 16.91 -10.26 -14.97
N TYR A 23 16.63 -9.01 -14.55
CA TYR A 23 15.33 -8.40 -14.72
C TYR A 23 15.03 -8.36 -16.23
N ARG A 24 14.08 -9.13 -16.69
CA ARG A 24 13.55 -8.99 -18.05
C ARG A 24 12.87 -7.64 -18.07
N GLY A 25 13.24 -6.76 -18.98
CA GLY A 25 12.68 -5.43 -19.10
C GLY A 25 11.16 -5.47 -18.98
N GLY A 26 10.64 -4.85 -17.95
CA GLY A 26 9.22 -4.80 -17.57
C GLY A 26 9.01 -3.66 -16.60
N VAL A 27 7.74 -3.32 -16.38
CA VAL A 27 7.30 -2.27 -15.47
C VAL A 27 7.72 -2.61 -14.03
N SER A 28 8.20 -1.62 -13.29
CA SER A 28 8.53 -1.79 -11.87
C SER A 28 7.27 -1.76 -11.01
N ILE A 29 7.24 -2.58 -9.95
CA ILE A 29 6.11 -2.66 -9.02
C ILE A 29 6.54 -2.08 -7.67
N VAL A 30 5.76 -1.13 -7.14
CA VAL A 30 5.97 -0.51 -5.84
C VAL A 30 4.85 -0.93 -4.90
N LEU A 31 5.19 -1.47 -3.73
CA LEU A 31 4.26 -1.98 -2.72
C LEU A 31 4.27 -1.07 -1.49
N VAL A 32 3.08 -0.57 -1.12
CA VAL A 32 2.87 0.39 -0.04
C VAL A 32 1.95 -0.21 1.01
N HIS A 33 2.44 -0.35 2.25
CA HIS A 33 1.73 -1.06 3.31
C HIS A 33 0.64 -0.22 3.99
N GLY A 34 -0.20 -0.91 4.80
CA GLY A 34 -1.27 -0.32 5.57
C GLY A 34 -0.81 0.34 6.87
N ARG A 35 -1.79 0.89 7.62
CA ARG A 35 -1.54 1.55 8.90
C ARG A 35 -0.91 0.62 9.93
N CYS A 36 -0.10 1.20 10.81
CA CYS A 36 0.45 0.54 12.00
C CYS A 36 1.15 -0.79 11.71
N LEU A 37 1.75 -0.93 10.52
CA LEU A 37 2.49 -2.12 10.10
C LEU A 37 3.82 -1.72 9.47
N THR A 38 4.69 -2.69 9.24
CA THR A 38 5.92 -2.52 8.47
C THR A 38 5.76 -3.03 7.05
N GLY A 39 6.66 -2.64 6.15
CA GLY A 39 6.71 -3.13 4.77
C GLY A 39 6.84 -4.65 4.66
N ALA A 40 7.38 -5.31 5.68
CA ALA A 40 7.51 -6.78 5.72
C ALA A 40 6.17 -7.54 5.63
N VAL A 41 5.02 -6.87 5.76
CA VAL A 41 3.71 -7.49 5.51
C VAL A 41 3.54 -7.93 4.05
N TRP A 42 4.33 -7.37 3.13
CA TRP A 42 4.34 -7.68 1.71
C TRP A 42 5.27 -8.83 1.30
N ASP A 43 6.02 -9.45 2.24
CA ASP A 43 7.09 -10.43 1.90
C ASP A 43 6.61 -11.53 0.96
N LEU A 44 5.44 -12.14 1.22
CA LEU A 44 4.88 -13.22 0.38
C LEU A 44 4.60 -12.76 -1.06
N VAL A 45 4.03 -11.57 -1.21
CA VAL A 45 3.72 -11.00 -2.53
C VAL A 45 4.99 -10.58 -3.25
N ALA A 46 5.90 -9.91 -2.54
CA ALA A 46 7.18 -9.45 -3.10
C ALA A 46 8.03 -10.63 -3.58
N GLU A 47 8.10 -11.71 -2.80
CA GLU A 47 8.79 -12.95 -3.19
C GLU A 47 8.15 -13.59 -4.42
N GLY A 48 6.83 -13.71 -4.45
CA GLY A 48 6.09 -14.25 -5.59
C GLY A 48 6.30 -13.45 -6.88
N LEU A 49 6.30 -12.12 -6.82
CA LEU A 49 6.57 -11.25 -7.95
C LEU A 49 8.04 -11.33 -8.41
N ARG A 50 9.00 -11.32 -7.49
CA ARG A 50 10.42 -11.49 -7.79
C ARG A 50 10.70 -12.86 -8.40
N GLY A 51 10.03 -13.90 -7.93
CA GLY A 51 10.07 -15.25 -8.52
C GLY A 51 9.58 -15.30 -9.97
N ARG A 52 8.76 -14.34 -10.39
CA ARG A 52 8.33 -14.14 -11.79
C ARG A 52 9.25 -13.18 -12.57
N GLY A 53 10.39 -12.78 -12.01
CA GLY A 53 11.35 -11.88 -12.65
C GLY A 53 10.92 -10.41 -12.67
N ARG A 54 9.99 -10.00 -11.79
CA ARG A 54 9.55 -8.60 -11.68
C ARG A 54 10.49 -7.79 -10.78
N ARG A 55 10.71 -6.53 -11.11
CA ARG A 55 11.37 -5.58 -10.22
C ARG A 55 10.36 -5.09 -9.20
N VAL A 56 10.64 -5.30 -7.91
CA VAL A 56 9.71 -5.00 -6.81
C VAL A 56 10.42 -4.22 -5.72
N GLU A 57 9.88 -3.05 -5.42
CA GLU A 57 10.28 -2.22 -4.29
C GLU A 57 9.17 -2.21 -3.23
N VAL A 58 9.53 -2.45 -1.98
CA VAL A 58 8.64 -2.36 -0.84
C VAL A 58 9.03 -1.11 -0.05
N VAL A 59 8.12 -0.14 0.03
CA VAL A 59 8.43 1.12 0.72
C VAL A 59 8.01 1.04 2.18
N GLU A 60 8.93 1.38 3.08
CA GLU A 60 8.65 1.53 4.51
C GLU A 60 8.09 2.91 4.79
N LEU A 61 6.91 2.99 5.42
CA LEU A 61 6.21 4.22 5.78
C LEU A 61 6.50 4.63 7.25
N HIS A 62 5.60 5.38 7.84
CA HIS A 62 5.58 5.86 9.23
C HIS A 62 6.64 6.91 9.53
N ARG A 63 6.63 7.94 8.69
CA ARG A 63 7.59 9.06 8.80
C ARG A 63 7.01 10.29 9.48
N GLY A 64 5.91 10.12 10.20
CA GLY A 64 5.31 11.16 11.02
C GLY A 64 4.12 11.90 10.38
N SER A 65 3.92 11.82 9.07
CA SER A 65 2.79 12.45 8.38
C SER A 65 2.47 11.77 7.05
N LEU A 66 1.25 11.95 6.53
CA LEU A 66 0.87 11.47 5.20
C LEU A 66 1.73 12.09 4.10
N LEU A 67 2.07 13.38 4.26
CA LEU A 67 2.91 14.08 3.29
C LEU A 67 4.31 13.49 3.23
N ALA A 68 4.91 13.16 4.38
CA ALA A 68 6.21 12.52 4.44
C ALA A 68 6.19 11.07 3.92
N ASP A 69 5.12 10.32 4.21
CA ASP A 69 4.91 8.97 3.66
C ASP A 69 4.77 9.03 2.13
N THR A 70 3.99 9.98 1.61
CA THR A 70 3.83 10.20 0.17
C THR A 70 5.16 10.58 -0.50
N ALA A 71 5.94 11.48 0.13
CA ALA A 71 7.26 11.86 -0.37
C ALA A 71 8.23 10.68 -0.43
N ALA A 72 8.23 9.81 0.60
CA ALA A 72 9.07 8.62 0.61
C ALA A 72 8.75 7.64 -0.53
N VAL A 73 7.46 7.46 -0.86
CA VAL A 73 7.06 6.64 -2.01
C VAL A 73 7.39 7.33 -3.32
N GLN A 74 7.20 8.65 -3.42
CA GLN A 74 7.54 9.43 -4.60
C GLN A 74 9.03 9.35 -4.94
N GLU A 75 9.92 9.44 -3.94
CA GLU A 75 11.37 9.28 -4.13
C GLU A 75 11.70 7.93 -4.79
N VAL A 76 11.03 6.86 -4.38
CA VAL A 76 11.23 5.52 -4.98
C VAL A 76 10.69 5.50 -6.41
N VAL A 77 9.50 6.03 -6.65
CA VAL A 77 8.90 6.10 -7.99
C VAL A 77 9.79 6.89 -8.96
N ASP A 78 10.31 8.05 -8.53
CA ASP A 78 11.18 8.90 -9.35
C ASP A 78 12.50 8.21 -9.77
N LEU A 79 12.98 7.25 -8.94
CA LEU A 79 14.19 6.47 -9.24
C LEU A 79 13.94 5.30 -10.21
N LEU A 80 12.66 4.90 -10.38
CA LEU A 80 12.33 3.69 -11.14
C LEU A 80 12.11 3.95 -12.64
N GLU A 81 11.95 5.19 -13.05
CA GLU A 81 11.49 5.58 -14.39
C GLU A 81 10.10 4.99 -14.74
N GLU A 82 9.21 5.80 -15.26
CA GLU A 82 7.87 5.33 -15.67
C GLU A 82 7.94 4.44 -16.93
N PRO A 83 7.00 3.51 -17.11
CA PRO A 83 5.80 3.29 -16.29
C PRO A 83 6.05 2.44 -15.03
N VAL A 84 5.26 2.69 -13.99
CA VAL A 84 5.28 1.90 -12.74
C VAL A 84 3.87 1.42 -12.37
N VAL A 85 3.77 0.27 -11.71
CA VAL A 85 2.56 -0.17 -11.01
C VAL A 85 2.76 0.11 -9.52
N VAL A 86 1.89 0.94 -8.92
CA VAL A 86 1.97 1.23 -7.49
C VAL A 86 0.74 0.63 -6.80
N CYS A 87 0.97 -0.31 -5.88
CA CYS A 87 -0.09 -0.97 -5.11
C CYS A 87 -0.09 -0.48 -3.67
N GLY A 88 -1.20 0.17 -3.25
CA GLY A 88 -1.43 0.59 -1.88
C GLY A 88 -2.47 -0.29 -1.20
N TRP A 89 -2.12 -0.88 -0.04
CA TRP A 89 -3.05 -1.63 0.78
C TRP A 89 -3.55 -0.77 1.95
N SER A 90 -4.87 -0.79 2.22
CA SER A 90 -5.47 -0.10 3.36
C SER A 90 -5.11 1.40 3.39
N TYR A 91 -4.43 1.89 4.44
CA TYR A 91 -3.89 3.25 4.51
C TYR A 91 -2.91 3.58 3.36
N GLY A 92 -2.21 2.58 2.81
CA GLY A 92 -1.36 2.79 1.64
C GLY A 92 -2.08 3.42 0.45
N GLY A 93 -3.40 3.27 0.37
CA GLY A 93 -4.22 3.96 -0.63
C GLY A 93 -4.26 5.48 -0.47
N MET A 94 -4.24 6.00 0.78
CA MET A 94 -4.07 7.45 1.04
C MET A 94 -2.76 7.95 0.44
N VAL A 95 -1.69 7.20 0.67
CA VAL A 95 -0.33 7.53 0.24
C VAL A 95 -0.22 7.55 -1.29
N ILE A 96 -0.67 6.48 -1.97
CA ILE A 96 -0.56 6.39 -3.43
C ILE A 96 -1.47 7.39 -4.16
N THR A 97 -2.56 7.82 -3.51
CA THR A 97 -3.41 8.90 -4.05
C THR A 97 -2.65 10.21 -4.15
N GLY A 98 -1.70 10.47 -3.26
CA GLY A 98 -0.90 11.70 -3.23
C GLY A 98 0.24 11.76 -4.25
N LEU A 99 0.51 10.70 -4.99
CA LEU A 99 1.67 10.60 -5.89
C LEU A 99 1.52 11.44 -7.16
N ALA A 100 2.65 11.90 -7.68
CA ALA A 100 2.77 12.49 -9.01
C ALA A 100 3.21 11.40 -10.00
N VAL A 101 2.26 10.65 -10.53
CA VAL A 101 2.47 9.60 -11.53
C VAL A 101 1.63 9.88 -12.76
N GLY A 102 2.20 9.60 -13.95
CA GLY A 102 1.58 9.88 -15.22
C GLY A 102 0.56 8.83 -15.67
N PRO A 103 -0.12 9.06 -16.81
CA PRO A 103 -1.14 8.15 -17.33
C PRO A 103 -0.58 6.83 -17.86
N SER A 104 0.73 6.72 -18.05
CA SER A 104 1.44 5.49 -18.43
C SER A 104 1.63 4.52 -17.25
N SER A 105 1.45 4.99 -16.01
CA SER A 105 1.53 4.18 -14.79
C SER A 105 0.14 3.65 -14.38
N HIS A 106 0.08 2.77 -13.37
CA HIS A 106 -1.17 2.21 -12.87
C HIS A 106 -1.20 2.17 -11.35
N LEU A 107 -2.34 2.58 -10.76
CA LEU A 107 -2.57 2.53 -9.32
C LEU A 107 -3.46 1.34 -8.96
N VAL A 108 -3.05 0.55 -7.98
CA VAL A 108 -3.86 -0.56 -7.46
C VAL A 108 -4.20 -0.29 -6.00
N TYR A 109 -5.49 -0.14 -5.71
CA TYR A 109 -6.04 0.07 -4.37
C TYR A 109 -6.51 -1.29 -3.84
N LEU A 110 -5.71 -1.92 -3.00
CA LEU A 110 -5.99 -3.25 -2.45
C LEU A 110 -6.72 -3.13 -1.11
N CYS A 111 -8.04 -3.33 -1.06
CA CYS A 111 -8.85 -3.12 0.15
C CYS A 111 -8.47 -1.81 0.85
N ALA A 112 -8.43 -0.70 0.12
CA ALA A 112 -7.71 0.51 0.52
C ALA A 112 -8.59 1.75 0.54
N LEU A 113 -8.14 2.79 1.25
CA LEU A 113 -8.72 4.13 1.14
C LEU A 113 -8.34 4.74 -0.21
N MET A 114 -9.30 5.34 -0.89
CA MET A 114 -9.14 6.03 -2.17
C MET A 114 -9.76 7.42 -2.06
N PRO A 115 -9.09 8.36 -1.36
CA PRO A 115 -9.66 9.67 -1.03
C PRO A 115 -9.87 10.55 -2.28
N ALA A 116 -10.89 11.41 -2.22
CA ALA A 116 -11.04 12.57 -3.06
C ALA A 116 -10.24 13.75 -2.49
N GLU A 117 -10.32 14.89 -3.18
CA GLU A 117 -9.65 16.13 -2.76
C GLU A 117 -10.13 16.60 -1.37
N GLY A 118 -9.17 16.88 -0.47
CA GLY A 118 -9.43 17.35 0.88
C GLY A 118 -9.86 16.27 1.88
N GLU A 119 -10.05 15.02 1.48
CA GLU A 119 -10.45 13.94 2.39
C GLU A 119 -9.27 13.34 3.16
N SER A 120 -9.33 13.40 4.47
CA SER A 120 -8.41 12.70 5.38
C SER A 120 -8.90 11.30 5.75
N ALA A 121 -8.00 10.46 6.25
CA ALA A 121 -8.37 9.11 6.68
C ALA A 121 -9.33 9.11 7.89
N ILE A 122 -9.22 10.12 8.78
CA ILE A 122 -10.15 10.29 9.91
C ILE A 122 -11.54 10.64 9.42
N GLU A 123 -11.66 11.57 8.47
CA GLU A 123 -12.99 11.97 7.92
C GLU A 123 -13.65 10.81 7.20
N LEU A 124 -12.91 10.08 6.36
CA LEU A 124 -13.41 8.89 5.68
C LEU A 124 -13.90 7.82 6.67
N GLY A 125 -13.07 7.49 7.68
CA GLY A 125 -13.41 6.49 8.68
C GLY A 125 -14.57 6.90 9.59
N SER A 126 -14.76 8.18 9.88
CA SER A 126 -15.83 8.67 10.75
C SER A 126 -17.18 8.75 10.04
N ARG A 127 -17.22 8.90 8.73
CA ARG A 127 -18.50 8.86 7.98
C ARG A 127 -19.18 7.51 8.05
N HIS A 128 -18.41 6.45 7.98
CA HIS A 128 -18.89 5.07 8.04
C HIS A 128 -17.93 4.21 8.86
N PRO A 129 -18.06 4.20 10.21
CA PRO A 129 -17.15 3.42 11.05
C PRO A 129 -17.22 1.92 10.74
N GLY A 130 -16.09 1.32 10.38
CA GLY A 130 -15.91 -0.13 10.24
C GLY A 130 -15.28 -0.75 11.49
N GLY A 131 -15.05 -2.06 11.47
CA GLY A 131 -14.46 -2.78 12.60
C GLY A 131 -13.07 -2.28 12.99
N LEU A 132 -12.31 -1.74 12.03
CA LEU A 132 -10.99 -1.17 12.31
C LEU A 132 -11.03 -0.01 13.32
N ALA A 133 -12.14 0.73 13.38
CA ALA A 133 -12.31 1.82 14.35
C ALA A 133 -12.27 1.34 15.80
N ALA A 134 -12.72 0.10 16.07
CA ALA A 134 -12.69 -0.51 17.41
C ALA A 134 -11.29 -1.00 17.83
N LEU A 135 -10.34 -1.11 16.90
CA LEU A 135 -8.98 -1.57 17.17
C LEU A 135 -7.97 -0.44 17.35
N VAL A 136 -8.36 0.78 17.01
CA VAL A 136 -7.46 1.95 17.08
C VAL A 136 -7.41 2.45 18.52
N ASP A 137 -6.20 2.56 19.04
CA ASP A 137 -5.87 3.14 20.35
C ASP A 137 -4.67 4.07 20.18
N THR A 138 -4.27 4.74 21.25
CA THR A 138 -3.06 5.59 21.28
C THR A 138 -2.07 5.06 22.29
N ASP A 139 -0.79 5.16 21.98
CA ASP A 139 0.28 4.90 22.93
C ASP A 139 0.56 6.13 23.81
N GLU A 140 1.57 6.02 24.70
CA GLU A 140 1.97 7.09 25.61
C GLU A 140 2.50 8.36 24.89
N ALA A 141 2.98 8.21 23.66
CA ALA A 141 3.43 9.32 22.82
C ALA A 141 2.27 10.01 22.07
N GLY A 142 1.06 9.43 22.13
CA GLY A 142 -0.11 9.89 21.37
C GLY A 142 -0.16 9.39 19.92
N ASP A 143 0.72 8.46 19.57
CA ASP A 143 0.71 7.80 18.26
C ASP A 143 -0.31 6.67 18.23
N LEU A 144 -0.89 6.44 17.04
CA LEU A 144 -1.85 5.36 16.82
C LEU A 144 -1.20 3.99 16.89
N VAL A 145 -1.88 3.08 17.55
CA VAL A 145 -1.57 1.65 17.62
C VAL A 145 -2.81 0.84 17.33
N LEU A 146 -2.63 -0.38 16.83
CA LEU A 146 -3.72 -1.35 16.71
C LEU A 146 -3.66 -2.34 17.86
N ARG A 147 -4.74 -2.41 18.63
CA ARG A 147 -4.88 -3.29 19.80
C ARG A 147 -6.28 -3.92 19.83
N GLY A 148 -6.40 -4.99 20.59
CA GLY A 148 -7.66 -5.66 20.88
C GLY A 148 -7.68 -7.13 20.50
N ASP A 149 -8.55 -7.87 21.18
CA ASP A 149 -8.69 -9.33 21.00
C ASP A 149 -9.27 -9.71 19.64
N GLN A 150 -10.01 -8.77 19.01
CA GLN A 150 -10.64 -8.95 17.69
C GLN A 150 -9.74 -8.60 16.50
N LEU A 151 -8.45 -8.30 16.73
CA LEU A 151 -7.55 -7.84 15.69
C LEU A 151 -7.47 -8.83 14.51
N ASP A 152 -7.28 -10.13 14.80
CA ASP A 152 -7.24 -11.16 13.76
C ASP A 152 -8.58 -11.33 13.05
N GLU A 153 -9.68 -11.26 13.80
CA GLU A 153 -11.04 -11.40 13.26
C GLU A 153 -11.41 -10.27 12.30
N ILE A 154 -10.88 -9.08 12.53
CA ILE A 154 -11.17 -7.88 11.73
C ILE A 154 -10.20 -7.76 10.54
N LEU A 155 -8.89 -7.92 10.77
CA LEU A 155 -7.89 -7.64 9.74
C LEU A 155 -7.63 -8.83 8.81
N TRP A 156 -7.59 -10.06 9.36
CA TRP A 156 -7.16 -11.24 8.61
C TRP A 156 -7.82 -12.56 9.06
N PRO A 157 -9.18 -12.62 9.14
CA PRO A 157 -9.90 -13.81 9.61
C PRO A 157 -9.75 -15.04 8.70
N ASP A 158 -9.31 -14.86 7.47
CA ASP A 158 -9.06 -15.90 6.48
C ASP A 158 -7.56 -16.24 6.31
N VAL A 159 -6.73 -15.79 7.26
CA VAL A 159 -5.29 -16.07 7.29
C VAL A 159 -5.00 -17.20 8.28
N GLY A 160 -4.15 -18.16 7.89
CA GLY A 160 -3.73 -19.24 8.80
C GLY A 160 -3.01 -18.69 10.03
N SER A 161 -3.15 -19.39 11.16
CA SER A 161 -2.69 -18.92 12.48
C SER A 161 -1.20 -18.58 12.54
N GLU A 162 -0.34 -19.32 11.87
CA GLU A 162 1.10 -19.05 11.78
C GLU A 162 1.39 -17.72 11.07
N THR A 163 0.76 -17.50 9.91
CA THR A 163 0.90 -16.26 9.14
C THR A 163 0.31 -15.07 9.89
N ALA A 164 -0.83 -15.26 10.59
CA ALA A 164 -1.42 -14.22 11.44
C ALA A 164 -0.50 -13.84 12.60
N ALA A 165 0.10 -14.83 13.27
CA ALA A 165 1.09 -14.60 14.33
C ALA A 165 2.31 -13.84 13.81
N ALA A 166 2.83 -14.22 12.64
CA ALA A 166 3.92 -13.50 11.97
C ALA A 166 3.52 -12.06 11.59
N ALA A 167 2.29 -11.83 11.12
CA ALA A 167 1.78 -10.49 10.82
C ALA A 167 1.68 -9.60 12.08
N ARG A 168 1.27 -10.16 13.21
CA ARG A 168 1.24 -9.42 14.50
C ARG A 168 2.61 -8.91 14.93
N THR A 169 3.71 -9.60 14.63
CA THR A 169 5.07 -9.12 14.96
C THR A 169 5.49 -7.90 14.13
N LYS A 170 4.76 -7.59 13.07
CA LYS A 170 5.00 -6.45 12.17
C LYS A 170 4.22 -5.20 12.57
N LEU A 171 3.42 -5.28 13.64
CA LEU A 171 2.69 -4.13 14.19
C LEU A 171 3.66 -3.13 14.83
N ARG A 172 3.36 -1.84 14.65
CA ARG A 172 4.07 -0.72 15.27
C ARG A 172 3.15 0.51 15.37
N SER A 173 3.56 1.51 16.12
CA SER A 173 2.84 2.78 16.18
C SER A 173 3.00 3.59 14.88
N GLN A 174 2.08 4.52 14.68
CA GLN A 174 2.09 5.47 13.55
C GLN A 174 1.59 6.83 14.01
N ALA A 175 2.25 7.89 13.60
CA ALA A 175 1.90 9.24 13.98
C ALA A 175 0.45 9.58 13.61
N MET A 176 -0.31 10.12 14.56
CA MET A 176 -1.69 10.57 14.39
C MET A 176 -1.85 11.56 13.23
N GLN A 177 -0.81 12.37 12.96
CA GLN A 177 -0.78 13.34 11.87
C GLN A 177 -1.04 12.69 10.51
N SER A 178 -0.53 11.46 10.27
CA SER A 178 -0.76 10.70 9.04
C SER A 178 -2.24 10.49 8.69
N PHE A 179 -3.13 10.51 9.69
CA PHE A 179 -4.57 10.29 9.50
C PHE A 179 -5.39 11.57 9.43
N ARG A 180 -4.82 12.70 9.88
CA ARG A 180 -5.47 14.02 9.85
C ARG A 180 -5.25 14.77 8.55
N GLU A 181 -4.20 14.41 7.82
CA GLU A 181 -3.86 15.05 6.55
C GLU A 181 -4.65 14.45 5.39
N ALA A 182 -4.98 15.29 4.42
CA ALA A 182 -5.46 14.88 3.10
C ALA A 182 -4.27 14.75 2.13
N PRO A 183 -4.35 13.89 1.11
CA PRO A 183 -3.32 13.81 0.08
C PRO A 183 -3.13 15.17 -0.63
N PRO A 184 -1.91 15.53 -1.03
CA PRO A 184 -1.62 16.81 -1.67
C PRO A 184 -2.22 16.92 -3.09
N ARG A 185 -2.63 15.81 -3.66
CA ARG A 185 -3.27 15.68 -4.98
C ARG A 185 -4.09 14.40 -5.06
N VAL A 186 -4.78 14.19 -6.18
CA VAL A 186 -5.67 13.04 -6.40
C VAL A 186 -5.23 12.34 -7.70
N ALA A 187 -4.19 11.48 -7.60
CA ALA A 187 -3.52 10.84 -8.72
C ALA A 187 -4.46 9.99 -9.61
N TRP A 188 -5.44 9.29 -9.00
CA TRP A 188 -6.38 8.43 -9.73
C TRP A 188 -7.29 9.16 -10.73
N ARG A 189 -7.36 10.50 -10.70
CA ARG A 189 -8.08 11.27 -11.71
C ARG A 189 -7.37 11.33 -13.07
N GLN A 190 -6.06 11.07 -13.09
CA GLN A 190 -5.22 11.18 -14.28
C GLN A 190 -4.49 9.88 -14.61
N THR A 191 -4.38 8.97 -13.64
CA THR A 191 -3.67 7.71 -13.75
C THR A 191 -4.69 6.57 -13.71
N PRO A 192 -4.64 5.60 -14.64
CA PRO A 192 -5.48 4.40 -14.60
C PRO A 192 -5.43 3.72 -13.24
N SER A 193 -6.57 3.25 -12.76
CA SER A 193 -6.65 2.64 -11.43
C SER A 193 -7.53 1.41 -11.39
N THR A 194 -7.12 0.45 -10.56
CA THR A 194 -7.90 -0.73 -10.19
C THR A 194 -8.16 -0.72 -8.70
N TYR A 195 -9.42 -0.90 -8.30
CA TYR A 195 -9.82 -1.09 -6.92
C TYR A 195 -10.17 -2.56 -6.67
N VAL A 196 -9.53 -3.17 -5.68
CA VAL A 196 -9.82 -4.54 -5.24
C VAL A 196 -10.67 -4.50 -3.99
N VAL A 197 -11.87 -5.06 -4.08
CA VAL A 197 -12.81 -5.21 -2.97
C VAL A 197 -12.66 -6.61 -2.37
N GLY A 198 -12.33 -6.69 -1.09
CA GLY A 198 -12.50 -7.91 -0.29
C GLY A 198 -13.96 -8.03 0.16
N ARG A 199 -14.71 -9.00 -0.37
CA ARG A 199 -16.15 -9.13 -0.02
C ARG A 199 -16.40 -9.47 1.44
N ARG A 200 -15.40 -10.01 2.13
CA ARG A 200 -15.42 -10.35 3.57
C ARG A 200 -14.62 -9.36 4.42
N ASP A 201 -14.28 -8.18 3.85
CA ASP A 201 -13.60 -7.12 4.58
C ASP A 201 -14.48 -6.63 5.75
N ARG A 202 -13.94 -6.71 6.97
CA ARG A 202 -14.57 -6.23 8.20
C ARG A 202 -13.90 -4.97 8.75
N ALA A 203 -12.73 -4.60 8.19
CA ALA A 203 -11.99 -3.43 8.62
C ALA A 203 -12.70 -2.14 8.20
N PHE A 204 -13.19 -2.10 6.96
CA PHE A 204 -13.96 -0.98 6.43
C PHE A 204 -15.46 -1.29 6.36
N HIS A 205 -16.28 -0.28 6.61
CA HIS A 205 -17.72 -0.38 6.40
C HIS A 205 -18.04 -0.49 4.91
N ARG A 206 -19.03 -1.33 4.54
CA ARG A 206 -19.36 -1.60 3.13
C ARG A 206 -19.67 -0.31 2.34
N HIS A 207 -20.42 0.63 2.90
CA HIS A 207 -20.72 1.89 2.22
C HIS A 207 -19.46 2.70 1.90
N LEU A 208 -18.45 2.69 2.79
CA LEU A 208 -17.17 3.33 2.51
C LEU A 208 -16.45 2.63 1.36
N VAL A 209 -16.45 1.29 1.35
CA VAL A 209 -15.84 0.50 0.27
C VAL A 209 -16.52 0.78 -1.06
N ASP A 210 -17.86 0.83 -1.10
CA ASP A 210 -18.62 1.13 -2.33
C ASP A 210 -18.33 2.55 -2.84
N GLU A 211 -18.24 3.53 -1.94
CA GLU A 211 -17.84 4.90 -2.28
C GLU A 211 -16.44 4.94 -2.89
N MET A 212 -15.45 4.29 -2.27
CA MET A 212 -14.08 4.24 -2.78
C MET A 212 -14.02 3.54 -4.14
N ALA A 213 -14.66 2.37 -4.26
CA ALA A 213 -14.67 1.59 -5.48
C ALA A 213 -15.29 2.35 -6.67
N SER A 214 -16.29 3.19 -6.44
CA SER A 214 -16.93 4.00 -7.48
C SER A 214 -16.01 5.02 -8.14
N ARG A 215 -14.86 5.33 -7.54
CA ARG A 215 -13.85 6.29 -8.03
C ARG A 215 -12.85 5.64 -9.00
N ALA A 216 -12.71 4.32 -8.96
CA ALA A 216 -11.72 3.60 -9.75
C ALA A 216 -12.19 3.35 -11.19
N ALA A 217 -11.23 3.29 -12.12
CA ALA A 217 -11.50 2.94 -13.51
C ALA A 217 -11.92 1.46 -13.67
N THR A 218 -11.38 0.58 -12.82
CA THR A 218 -11.69 -0.85 -12.81
C THR A 218 -11.94 -1.32 -11.37
N VAL A 219 -12.96 -2.15 -11.17
CA VAL A 219 -13.27 -2.76 -9.87
C VAL A 219 -13.19 -4.28 -9.99
N ILE A 220 -12.51 -4.92 -9.06
CA ILE A 220 -12.39 -6.37 -8.94
C ILE A 220 -12.87 -6.79 -7.56
N GLU A 221 -13.75 -7.77 -7.47
CA GLU A 221 -14.19 -8.32 -6.20
C GLU A 221 -13.59 -9.70 -5.96
N TRP A 222 -12.96 -9.87 -4.78
CA TRP A 222 -12.45 -11.15 -4.32
C TRP A 222 -13.20 -11.66 -3.09
N ASP A 223 -13.31 -12.98 -2.96
CA ASP A 223 -13.85 -13.59 -1.74
C ASP A 223 -12.75 -13.71 -0.67
N THR A 224 -12.26 -12.55 -0.23
CA THR A 224 -11.20 -12.39 0.78
C THR A 224 -11.61 -11.40 1.85
N SER A 225 -10.89 -11.42 2.98
CA SER A 225 -10.96 -10.39 4.01
C SER A 225 -10.21 -9.11 3.61
N HIS A 226 -9.89 -8.25 4.61
CA HIS A 226 -9.13 -7.01 4.44
C HIS A 226 -7.69 -7.24 3.94
N SER A 227 -7.10 -8.43 4.18
CA SER A 227 -5.68 -8.69 3.98
C SER A 227 -5.39 -9.78 2.94
N PRO A 228 -5.81 -9.62 1.66
CA PRO A 228 -5.56 -10.62 0.63
C PRO A 228 -4.07 -10.83 0.34
N LEU A 229 -3.21 -9.88 0.65
CA LEU A 229 -1.75 -10.03 0.55
C LEU A 229 -1.20 -11.12 1.49
N LEU A 230 -1.94 -11.48 2.55
CA LEU A 230 -1.60 -12.54 3.50
C LEU A 230 -2.39 -13.82 3.23
N SER A 231 -3.71 -13.73 2.97
CA SER A 231 -4.59 -14.89 2.80
C SER A 231 -4.55 -15.48 1.40
N ARG A 232 -4.37 -14.65 0.37
CA ARG A 232 -4.36 -15.02 -1.05
C ARG A 232 -3.27 -14.24 -1.81
N PRO A 233 -1.99 -14.35 -1.40
CA PRO A 233 -0.88 -13.68 -2.09
C PRO A 233 -0.79 -14.05 -3.56
N ASP A 234 -1.23 -15.25 -3.95
CA ASP A 234 -1.34 -15.72 -5.33
C ASP A 234 -2.20 -14.79 -6.20
N LEU A 235 -3.39 -14.39 -5.71
CA LEU A 235 -4.28 -13.47 -6.44
C LEU A 235 -3.64 -12.09 -6.62
N VAL A 236 -2.97 -11.59 -5.58
CA VAL A 236 -2.31 -10.27 -5.63
C VAL A 236 -1.14 -10.30 -6.61
N VAL A 237 -0.30 -11.35 -6.56
CA VAL A 237 0.81 -11.56 -7.51
C VAL A 237 0.29 -11.65 -8.95
N ASP A 238 -0.78 -12.40 -9.18
CA ASP A 238 -1.38 -12.54 -10.51
C ASP A 238 -1.94 -11.23 -11.04
N LEU A 239 -2.61 -10.44 -10.20
CA LEU A 239 -3.14 -9.14 -10.57
C LEU A 239 -2.00 -8.18 -10.96
N LEU A 240 -1.02 -8.01 -10.08
CA LEU A 240 0.07 -7.05 -10.31
C LEU A 240 0.92 -7.41 -11.53
N ALA A 241 1.20 -8.71 -11.73
CA ALA A 241 1.97 -9.17 -12.88
C ALA A 241 1.19 -9.00 -14.22
N ARG A 242 -0.16 -9.08 -14.22
CA ARG A 242 -0.97 -8.79 -15.42
C ARG A 242 -1.11 -7.31 -15.69
N THR A 243 -1.23 -6.49 -14.65
CA THR A 243 -1.29 -5.02 -14.78
C THR A 243 0.00 -4.50 -15.40
N ASP A 244 1.15 -5.00 -14.95
CA ASP A 244 2.46 -4.71 -15.53
C ASP A 244 2.51 -5.08 -17.04
N ALA A 245 2.06 -6.28 -17.41
CA ALA A 245 2.05 -6.73 -18.80
C ALA A 245 1.13 -5.90 -19.72
N GLY A 246 0.10 -5.26 -19.16
CA GLY A 246 -0.81 -4.38 -19.90
C GLY A 246 -0.26 -2.96 -20.11
N LEU A 247 0.82 -2.59 -19.42
CA LEU A 247 1.51 -1.29 -19.55
C LEU A 247 2.74 -1.37 -20.47
N ALA A 248 3.26 -2.56 -20.70
CA ALA A 248 4.40 -2.82 -21.59
C ALA A 248 3.93 -3.02 -23.03
#